data_7afb978f62881ecbfbcf54afe353125e
#
_entry.id   7afb978f62881ecbfbcf54afe353125e
#
_cell.length_a   1.000
_cell.length_b   1.000
_cell.length_c   1.000
_cell.angle_alpha   90.00
_cell.angle_beta   90.00
_cell.angle_gamma   90.00
#
_symmetry.space_group_name_H-M   'P 1'
#
loop_
_entity.id
_entity.type
_entity.pdbx_description
1 polymer ?
#
loop_
_entity_poly.entity_id
_entity_poly.type
_entity_poly.pdbx_seq_one_letter_code
_entity_poly.pdbx_strand_id
1 'polypeptide(L)'
;MSHPRSTPGTILIADDNRMNRLLLGRSLEHEGHSLLFAEHGREALELLRAQQVDVLLLDVVMPELDGYQVLEELGKDPRLRDLPVIMTSALDELDSVVKCVEMGAEDYLTKPINPVLLNARVNASLEKKRLRDQQRELISKFATKEVADDLLTSGFSLGGKNVDASALFCDIRSFTTIVEASEPSDTIELLNDYYTLMMDAIGGEGGIVNQMVGDGLMAIFGAPMPRDDHRARAVLAACQMVELIQLFNAEQAVRNKLQIEIGIGIASGSVIAGYTGTLHRATYTCVGDTVNVAARLEAHTKALNRPILIDGNTRAGLVDTIAVEPHGELVVKGKTQPVEVFAVRVESLVAEAASLGVAP
;
A
#
# COMPACT_ATOMS: atom_id res chain seq x y z
N MET A 1 -27.32 31.93 13.27
CA MET A 1 -26.11 31.36 12.65
C MET A 1 -26.34 29.86 12.57
N SER A 2 -26.61 29.33 11.37
CA SER A 2 -26.76 27.89 11.16
C SER A 2 -25.40 27.24 11.34
N HIS A 3 -25.26 26.36 12.36
CA HIS A 3 -24.10 25.50 12.49
C HIS A 3 -23.91 24.74 11.18
N PRO A 4 -22.67 24.61 10.66
CA PRO A 4 -22.43 23.72 9.53
C PRO A 4 -22.91 22.34 9.94
N ARG A 5 -23.79 21.73 9.12
CA ARG A 5 -24.29 20.37 9.36
C ARG A 5 -23.09 19.44 9.41
N SER A 6 -22.96 18.71 10.53
CA SER A 6 -21.95 17.67 10.66
C SER A 6 -22.05 16.69 9.51
N THR A 7 -20.93 16.29 8.95
CA THR A 7 -20.91 15.22 7.94
C THR A 7 -21.25 13.90 8.64
N PRO A 8 -22.28 13.17 8.21
CA PRO A 8 -22.63 11.87 8.81
C PRO A 8 -21.43 10.90 8.80
N GLY A 9 -21.29 10.15 9.87
CA GLY A 9 -20.27 9.10 10.00
C GLY A 9 -20.84 7.86 10.70
N THR A 10 -20.12 6.75 10.64
CA THR A 10 -20.44 5.50 11.34
C THR A 10 -19.77 5.48 12.70
N ILE A 11 -20.56 5.43 13.77
CA ILE A 11 -20.07 5.48 15.14
C ILE A 11 -20.40 4.15 15.83
N LEU A 12 -19.39 3.51 16.41
CA LEU A 12 -19.58 2.35 17.28
C LEU A 12 -19.64 2.80 18.73
N ILE A 13 -20.67 2.37 19.45
CA ILE A 13 -20.86 2.64 20.88
C ILE A 13 -20.70 1.32 21.62
N ALA A 14 -19.62 1.21 22.39
CA ALA A 14 -19.31 0.07 23.25
C ALA A 14 -19.51 0.47 24.73
N ASP A 15 -20.54 -0.05 25.37
CA ASP A 15 -20.91 0.20 26.77
C ASP A 15 -21.76 -0.98 27.23
N ASP A 16 -21.52 -1.57 28.38
CA ASP A 16 -22.26 -2.73 28.89
C ASP A 16 -23.68 -2.38 29.29
N ASN A 17 -23.93 -1.11 29.65
CA ASN A 17 -25.22 -0.63 30.07
C ASN A 17 -26.10 -0.25 28.87
N ARG A 18 -27.16 -1.04 28.63
CA ARG A 18 -28.13 -0.80 27.55
C ARG A 18 -28.71 0.62 27.56
N MET A 19 -28.96 1.20 28.76
CA MET A 19 -29.55 2.54 28.86
C MET A 19 -28.55 3.62 28.35
N ASN A 20 -27.27 3.47 28.67
CA ASN A 20 -26.24 4.36 28.17
C ASN A 20 -26.14 4.29 26.64
N ARG A 21 -26.10 3.06 26.06
CA ARG A 21 -26.09 2.88 24.60
C ARG A 21 -27.28 3.58 23.93
N LEU A 22 -28.49 3.45 24.51
CA LEU A 22 -29.70 4.11 23.96
C LEU A 22 -29.66 5.63 24.06
N LEU A 23 -29.18 6.18 25.18
CA LEU A 23 -29.10 7.62 25.39
C LEU A 23 -28.07 8.28 24.46
N LEU A 24 -26.88 7.67 24.36
CA LEU A 24 -25.83 8.12 23.44
C LEU A 24 -26.30 7.99 21.99
N GLY A 25 -26.92 6.84 21.67
CA GLY A 25 -27.44 6.57 20.33
C GLY A 25 -28.46 7.60 19.88
N ARG A 26 -29.46 7.92 20.67
CA ARG A 26 -30.47 8.93 20.33
C ARG A 26 -29.87 10.31 20.03
N SER A 27 -28.88 10.72 20.81
CA SER A 27 -28.24 12.01 20.58
C SER A 27 -27.51 12.06 19.22
N LEU A 28 -26.83 10.98 18.85
CA LEU A 28 -26.03 10.89 17.63
C LEU A 28 -26.90 10.59 16.39
N GLU A 29 -27.97 9.78 16.52
CA GLU A 29 -28.94 9.57 15.45
C GLU A 29 -29.62 10.87 15.02
N HIS A 30 -29.92 11.76 15.99
CA HIS A 30 -30.52 13.07 15.70
C HIS A 30 -29.60 13.96 14.85
N GLU A 31 -28.28 13.78 14.95
CA GLU A 31 -27.28 14.48 14.12
C GLU A 31 -27.06 13.78 12.77
N GLY A 32 -27.70 12.63 12.52
CA GLY A 32 -27.67 11.91 11.24
C GLY A 32 -26.57 10.85 11.12
N HIS A 33 -25.92 10.46 12.22
CA HIS A 33 -24.89 9.41 12.21
C HIS A 33 -25.51 8.01 12.11
N SER A 34 -24.76 7.08 11.47
CA SER A 34 -25.07 5.64 11.50
C SER A 34 -24.43 5.03 12.74
N LEU A 35 -25.18 4.15 13.43
CA LEU A 35 -24.74 3.64 14.71
C LEU A 35 -24.58 2.12 14.69
N LEU A 36 -23.53 1.67 15.36
CA LEU A 36 -23.29 0.28 15.74
C LEU A 36 -23.19 0.20 17.26
N PHE A 37 -23.57 -0.92 17.83
CA PHE A 37 -23.58 -1.11 19.27
C PHE A 37 -22.82 -2.39 19.64
N ALA A 38 -22.06 -2.32 20.72
CA ALA A 38 -21.42 -3.47 21.36
C ALA A 38 -21.68 -3.47 22.86
N GLU A 39 -21.87 -4.65 23.44
CA GLU A 39 -22.14 -4.81 24.86
C GLU A 39 -20.88 -5.02 25.70
N HIS A 40 -19.79 -5.38 25.06
CA HIS A 40 -18.49 -5.60 25.68
C HIS A 40 -17.33 -5.42 24.67
N GLY A 41 -16.09 -5.34 25.17
CA GLY A 41 -14.94 -5.02 24.33
C GLY A 41 -14.63 -6.05 23.24
N ARG A 42 -14.92 -7.33 23.45
CA ARG A 42 -14.71 -8.38 22.44
C ARG A 42 -15.62 -8.17 21.22
N GLU A 43 -16.92 -7.94 21.44
CA GLU A 43 -17.88 -7.63 20.38
C GLU A 43 -17.49 -6.35 19.63
N ALA A 44 -17.01 -5.33 20.37
CA ALA A 44 -16.51 -4.11 19.74
C ALA A 44 -15.37 -4.39 18.76
N LEU A 45 -14.37 -5.21 19.14
CA LEU A 45 -13.26 -5.58 18.26
C LEU A 45 -13.70 -6.42 17.06
N GLU A 46 -14.68 -7.30 17.21
CA GLU A 46 -15.26 -8.08 16.11
C GLU A 46 -15.96 -7.18 15.09
N LEU A 47 -16.77 -6.23 15.55
CA LEU A 47 -17.45 -5.25 14.68
C LEU A 47 -16.43 -4.35 13.96
N LEU A 48 -15.38 -3.88 14.63
CA LEU A 48 -14.33 -3.05 14.03
C LEU A 48 -13.53 -3.78 12.95
N ARG A 49 -13.39 -5.09 13.06
CA ARG A 49 -12.73 -5.91 12.01
C ARG A 49 -13.64 -6.22 10.83
N ALA A 50 -14.97 -6.26 11.06
CA ALA A 50 -15.96 -6.63 10.05
C ALA A 50 -16.53 -5.42 9.30
N GLN A 51 -16.55 -4.23 9.89
CA GLN A 51 -17.20 -3.04 9.34
C GLN A 51 -16.31 -1.80 9.45
N GLN A 52 -16.51 -0.85 8.55
CA GLN A 52 -15.84 0.46 8.64
C GLN A 52 -16.53 1.32 9.70
N VAL A 53 -15.76 1.77 10.67
CA VAL A 53 -16.19 2.66 11.75
C VAL A 53 -15.36 3.94 11.69
N ASP A 54 -16.00 5.08 11.92
CA ASP A 54 -15.34 6.38 11.88
C ASP A 54 -14.90 6.88 13.24
N VAL A 55 -15.68 6.58 14.29
CA VAL A 55 -15.37 6.91 15.69
C VAL A 55 -15.87 5.80 16.59
N LEU A 56 -15.06 5.44 17.59
CA LEU A 56 -15.44 4.52 18.66
C LEU A 56 -15.71 5.32 19.94
N LEU A 57 -16.92 5.21 20.49
CA LEU A 57 -17.23 5.58 21.88
C LEU A 57 -17.07 4.33 22.74
N LEU A 58 -16.15 4.37 23.70
CA LEU A 58 -15.70 3.19 24.44
C LEU A 58 -15.81 3.40 25.94
N ASP A 59 -16.66 2.62 26.59
CA ASP A 59 -16.69 2.62 28.06
C ASP A 59 -15.41 1.99 28.63
N VAL A 60 -14.90 2.59 29.70
CA VAL A 60 -13.74 2.07 30.42
C VAL A 60 -14.09 0.76 31.13
N VAL A 61 -15.25 0.69 31.76
CA VAL A 61 -15.62 -0.47 32.60
C VAL A 61 -16.64 -1.33 31.86
N MET A 62 -16.17 -2.44 31.32
CA MET A 62 -17.00 -3.44 30.64
C MET A 62 -16.61 -4.86 31.05
N PRO A 63 -17.53 -5.84 30.98
CA PRO A 63 -17.21 -7.24 31.22
C PRO A 63 -16.35 -7.83 30.09
N GLU A 64 -15.70 -8.96 30.34
CA GLU A 64 -14.83 -9.73 29.47
C GLU A 64 -13.55 -9.00 29.06
N LEU A 65 -13.67 -7.88 28.35
CA LEU A 65 -12.57 -7.04 27.90
C LEU A 65 -12.92 -5.58 28.21
N ASP A 66 -12.15 -4.96 29.09
CA ASP A 66 -12.35 -3.56 29.48
C ASP A 66 -11.87 -2.58 28.39
N GLY A 67 -12.22 -1.29 28.54
CA GLY A 67 -11.87 -0.27 27.54
C GLY A 67 -10.38 -0.07 27.35
N TYR A 68 -9.56 -0.25 28.40
CA TYR A 68 -8.10 -0.15 28.28
C TYR A 68 -7.52 -1.29 27.46
N GLN A 69 -8.03 -2.51 27.68
CA GLN A 69 -7.60 -3.68 26.91
C GLN A 69 -8.01 -3.56 25.43
N VAL A 70 -9.19 -2.99 25.16
CA VAL A 70 -9.59 -2.69 23.77
C VAL A 70 -8.62 -1.69 23.12
N LEU A 71 -8.26 -0.59 23.81
CA LEU A 71 -7.27 0.39 23.29
C LEU A 71 -5.94 -0.26 22.99
N GLU A 72 -5.45 -1.15 23.85
CA GLU A 72 -4.19 -1.86 23.65
C GLU A 72 -4.25 -2.76 22.39
N GLU A 73 -5.35 -3.47 22.19
CA GLU A 73 -5.55 -4.31 20.99
C GLU A 73 -5.67 -3.49 19.70
N LEU A 74 -6.34 -2.32 19.75
CA LEU A 74 -6.41 -1.39 18.61
C LEU A 74 -5.02 -0.88 18.22
N GLY A 75 -4.18 -0.56 19.20
CA GLY A 75 -2.81 -0.10 18.95
C GLY A 75 -1.91 -1.15 18.28
N LYS A 76 -2.21 -2.44 18.45
CA LYS A 76 -1.48 -3.57 17.84
C LYS A 76 -1.93 -3.85 16.39
N ASP A 77 -3.15 -3.48 16.01
CA ASP A 77 -3.68 -3.70 14.64
C ASP A 77 -3.36 -2.48 13.74
N PRO A 78 -2.51 -2.63 12.71
CA PRO A 78 -2.15 -1.53 11.81
C PRO A 78 -3.35 -0.89 11.10
N ARG A 79 -4.48 -1.59 10.97
CA ARG A 79 -5.71 -1.08 10.34
C ARG A 79 -6.58 -0.27 11.29
N LEU A 80 -6.47 -0.51 12.59
CA LEU A 80 -7.33 0.05 13.62
C LEU A 80 -6.64 1.09 14.52
N ARG A 81 -5.31 1.11 14.55
CA ARG A 81 -4.51 2.00 15.43
C ARG A 81 -4.79 3.50 15.24
N ASP A 82 -5.27 3.90 14.06
CA ASP A 82 -5.57 5.30 13.73
C ASP A 82 -7.06 5.66 13.91
N LEU A 83 -7.88 4.70 14.38
CA LEU A 83 -9.30 4.93 14.66
C LEU A 83 -9.44 5.91 15.84
N PRO A 84 -10.18 7.02 15.68
CA PRO A 84 -10.48 7.90 16.80
C PRO A 84 -11.30 7.18 17.88
N VAL A 85 -10.78 7.16 19.10
CA VAL A 85 -11.45 6.57 20.26
C VAL A 85 -11.75 7.65 21.29
N ILE A 86 -13.01 7.82 21.66
CA ILE A 86 -13.45 8.67 22.75
C ILE A 86 -13.83 7.75 23.90
N MET A 87 -13.07 7.81 24.98
CA MET A 87 -13.35 7.03 26.20
C MET A 87 -14.51 7.63 26.98
N THR A 88 -15.35 6.77 27.56
CA THR A 88 -16.41 7.21 28.47
C THR A 88 -16.26 6.51 29.82
N SER A 89 -16.38 7.25 30.94
CA SER A 89 -16.24 6.64 32.27
C SER A 89 -16.98 7.41 33.34
N ALA A 90 -17.35 6.71 34.39
CA ALA A 90 -17.85 7.31 35.64
C ALA A 90 -16.73 7.79 36.57
N LEU A 91 -15.46 7.46 36.26
CA LEU A 91 -14.28 7.85 37.05
C LEU A 91 -13.85 9.26 36.65
N ASP A 92 -13.84 10.16 37.61
CA ASP A 92 -13.46 11.57 37.43
C ASP A 92 -12.01 11.82 37.89
N GLU A 93 -11.23 10.76 38.08
CA GLU A 93 -9.86 10.85 38.53
C GLU A 93 -8.93 11.27 37.39
N LEU A 94 -8.13 12.30 37.65
CA LEU A 94 -7.17 12.82 36.66
C LEU A 94 -6.24 11.73 36.12
N ASP A 95 -5.84 10.79 36.96
CA ASP A 95 -4.97 9.67 36.59
C ASP A 95 -5.60 8.75 35.53
N SER A 96 -6.91 8.55 35.58
CA SER A 96 -7.66 7.75 34.59
C SER A 96 -7.71 8.45 33.23
N VAL A 97 -7.89 9.76 33.21
CA VAL A 97 -7.85 10.56 31.97
C VAL A 97 -6.48 10.54 31.32
N VAL A 98 -5.43 10.77 32.13
CA VAL A 98 -4.03 10.75 31.66
C VAL A 98 -3.71 9.37 31.07
N LYS A 99 -4.06 8.29 31.76
CA LYS A 99 -3.86 6.93 31.29
C LYS A 99 -4.53 6.66 29.93
N CYS A 100 -5.78 7.09 29.75
CA CYS A 100 -6.49 6.93 28.48
C CYS A 100 -5.75 7.63 27.32
N VAL A 101 -5.30 8.87 27.53
CA VAL A 101 -4.58 9.65 26.52
C VAL A 101 -3.21 9.02 26.20
N GLU A 102 -2.46 8.59 27.23
CA GLU A 102 -1.17 7.90 27.04
C GLU A 102 -1.32 6.57 26.27
N MET A 103 -2.45 5.89 26.42
CA MET A 103 -2.77 4.66 25.68
C MET A 103 -3.31 4.91 24.26
N GLY A 104 -3.44 6.17 23.84
CA GLY A 104 -3.82 6.53 22.48
C GLY A 104 -5.30 6.88 22.27
N ALA A 105 -6.09 7.05 23.35
CA ALA A 105 -7.42 7.63 23.22
C ALA A 105 -7.34 9.07 22.71
N GLU A 106 -8.22 9.43 21.76
CA GLU A 106 -8.26 10.79 21.22
C GLU A 106 -8.92 11.77 22.18
N ASP A 107 -9.89 11.30 22.97
CA ASP A 107 -10.62 12.13 23.91
C ASP A 107 -11.25 11.30 25.05
N TYR A 108 -11.80 12.00 26.05
CA TYR A 108 -12.42 11.39 27.23
C TYR A 108 -13.69 12.17 27.64
N LEU A 109 -14.73 11.46 28.02
CA LEU A 109 -16.00 12.01 28.48
C LEU A 109 -16.41 11.38 29.81
N THR A 110 -16.67 12.22 30.83
CA THR A 110 -17.17 11.78 32.14
C THR A 110 -18.67 11.55 32.12
N LYS A 111 -19.14 10.49 32.75
CA LYS A 111 -20.56 10.20 32.97
C LYS A 111 -21.08 10.96 34.19
N PRO A 112 -22.29 11.58 34.14
CA PRO A 112 -23.26 11.55 33.06
C PRO A 112 -22.87 12.43 31.87
N ILE A 113 -22.91 11.86 30.67
CA ILE A 113 -22.44 12.51 29.45
C ILE A 113 -23.44 13.59 29.02
N ASN A 114 -22.95 14.82 28.86
CA ASN A 114 -23.72 15.92 28.30
C ASN A 114 -23.87 15.73 26.78
N PRO A 115 -25.10 15.69 26.22
CA PRO A 115 -25.32 15.48 24.78
C PRO A 115 -24.64 16.53 23.89
N VAL A 116 -24.62 17.80 24.33
CA VAL A 116 -23.98 18.89 23.58
C VAL A 116 -22.46 18.66 23.50
N LEU A 117 -21.85 18.25 24.61
CA LEU A 117 -20.42 17.95 24.66
C LEU A 117 -20.08 16.70 23.84
N LEU A 118 -20.92 15.65 23.94
CA LEU A 118 -20.78 14.43 23.11
C LEU A 118 -20.74 14.77 21.63
N ASN A 119 -21.76 15.48 21.14
CA ASN A 119 -21.88 15.84 19.73
C ASN A 119 -20.68 16.70 19.29
N ALA A 120 -20.24 17.65 20.11
CA ALA A 120 -19.09 18.50 19.82
C ALA A 120 -17.79 17.67 19.67
N ARG A 121 -17.56 16.70 20.55
CA ARG A 121 -16.36 15.84 20.55
C ARG A 121 -16.38 14.86 19.36
N VAL A 122 -17.51 14.19 19.15
CA VAL A 122 -17.68 13.27 18.02
C VAL A 122 -17.46 14.00 16.69
N ASN A 123 -18.06 15.18 16.51
CA ASN A 123 -17.89 15.96 15.30
C ASN A 123 -16.42 16.43 15.10
N ALA A 124 -15.72 16.80 16.17
CA ALA A 124 -14.32 17.15 16.09
C ALA A 124 -13.44 15.95 15.67
N SER A 125 -13.70 14.78 16.25
CA SER A 125 -12.97 13.54 15.90
C SER A 125 -13.26 13.10 14.46
N LEU A 126 -14.51 13.19 13.99
CA LEU A 126 -14.89 12.90 12.61
C LEU A 126 -14.19 13.84 11.62
N GLU A 127 -14.18 15.14 11.89
CA GLU A 127 -13.51 16.12 11.03
C GLU A 127 -12.01 15.91 10.98
N LYS A 128 -11.39 15.63 12.14
CA LYS A 128 -9.95 15.31 12.20
C LYS A 128 -9.60 14.04 11.42
N LYS A 129 -10.42 12.98 11.55
CA LYS A 129 -10.26 11.75 10.76
C LYS A 129 -10.39 12.05 9.26
N ARG A 130 -11.43 12.77 8.86
CA ARG A 130 -11.66 13.14 7.46
C ARG A 130 -10.50 13.93 6.87
N LEU A 131 -9.97 14.90 7.59
CA LEU A 131 -8.80 15.68 7.15
C LEU A 131 -7.57 14.78 6.99
N ARG A 132 -7.33 13.84 7.91
CA ARG A 132 -6.25 12.86 7.77
C ARG A 132 -6.45 11.96 6.54
N ASP A 133 -7.68 11.46 6.34
CA ASP A 133 -8.00 10.58 5.20
C ASP A 133 -7.86 11.32 3.88
N GLN A 134 -8.31 12.57 3.79
CA GLN A 134 -8.10 13.44 2.61
C GLN A 134 -6.62 13.71 2.36
N GLN A 135 -5.85 13.98 3.41
CA GLN A 135 -4.41 14.19 3.29
C GLN A 135 -3.71 12.91 2.79
N ARG A 136 -4.08 11.73 3.30
CA ARG A 136 -3.59 10.44 2.81
C ARG A 136 -3.96 10.21 1.35
N GLU A 137 -5.22 10.48 0.97
CA GLU A 137 -5.67 10.34 -0.41
C GLU A 137 -4.92 11.27 -1.37
N LEU A 138 -4.66 12.52 -0.98
CA LEU A 138 -3.87 13.44 -1.78
C LEU A 138 -2.42 12.95 -1.94
N ILE A 139 -1.80 12.49 -0.88
CA ILE A 139 -0.43 11.95 -0.94
C ILE A 139 -0.39 10.69 -1.81
N SER A 140 -1.38 9.80 -1.70
CA SER A 140 -1.43 8.55 -2.47
C SER A 140 -1.64 8.75 -3.98
N LYS A 141 -2.11 9.92 -4.42
CA LYS A 141 -2.15 10.28 -5.85
C LYS A 141 -0.77 10.58 -6.44
N PHE A 142 0.20 10.90 -5.59
CA PHE A 142 1.57 11.27 -6.00
C PHE A 142 2.65 10.32 -5.46
N ALA A 143 2.27 9.42 -4.56
CA ALA A 143 3.14 8.40 -3.98
C ALA A 143 2.32 7.12 -3.75
N THR A 144 2.97 5.95 -3.74
CA THR A 144 2.28 4.71 -3.36
C THR A 144 1.85 4.76 -1.90
N LYS A 145 0.89 3.91 -1.54
CA LYS A 145 0.36 3.85 -0.17
C LYS A 145 1.45 3.64 0.87
N GLU A 146 2.43 2.79 0.58
CA GLU A 146 3.55 2.44 1.46
C GLU A 146 4.45 3.66 1.70
N VAL A 147 4.74 4.45 0.66
CA VAL A 147 5.52 5.70 0.76
C VAL A 147 4.73 6.77 1.50
N ALA A 148 3.41 6.85 1.28
CA ALA A 148 2.54 7.76 2.01
C ALA A 148 2.48 7.43 3.51
N ASP A 149 2.37 6.15 3.86
CA ASP A 149 2.35 5.68 5.24
C ASP A 149 3.72 5.88 5.94
N ASP A 150 4.84 5.63 5.24
CA ASP A 150 6.18 5.94 5.76
C ASP A 150 6.34 7.44 6.02
N LEU A 151 5.92 8.28 5.08
CA LEU A 151 5.97 9.73 5.21
C LEU A 151 5.16 10.26 6.40
N LEU A 152 3.96 9.71 6.61
CA LEU A 152 3.07 10.11 7.71
C LEU A 152 3.55 9.61 9.08
N THR A 153 4.23 8.46 9.10
CA THR A 153 4.69 7.81 10.35
C THR A 153 6.08 8.28 10.77
N SER A 154 7.02 8.30 9.81
CA SER A 154 8.44 8.61 10.06
C SER A 154 8.76 10.11 9.88
N GLY A 155 7.83 10.85 9.25
CA GLY A 155 8.04 12.23 8.86
C GLY A 155 8.93 12.39 7.62
N PHE A 156 8.94 13.61 7.06
CA PHE A 156 9.78 13.93 5.90
C PHE A 156 11.19 14.29 6.32
N SER A 157 12.16 13.54 5.83
CA SER A 157 13.59 13.86 5.97
C SER A 157 14.32 13.51 4.68
N LEU A 158 15.07 14.46 4.14
CA LEU A 158 15.97 14.18 3.02
C LEU A 158 17.07 13.21 3.45
N GLY A 159 17.35 12.21 2.63
CA GLY A 159 18.36 11.18 2.90
C GLY A 159 17.80 9.78 2.66
N GLY A 160 18.60 8.77 2.98
CA GLY A 160 18.21 7.38 2.76
C GLY A 160 18.91 6.44 3.74
N LYS A 161 18.36 5.24 3.83
CA LYS A 161 18.91 4.13 4.64
C LYS A 161 19.42 3.04 3.70
N ASN A 162 20.48 2.35 4.13
CA ASN A 162 20.94 1.17 3.42
C ASN A 162 20.00 0.00 3.72
N VAL A 163 19.41 -0.59 2.67
CA VAL A 163 18.46 -1.70 2.75
C VAL A 163 18.79 -2.77 1.72
N ASP A 164 18.43 -4.01 1.99
CA ASP A 164 18.43 -5.08 0.98
C ASP A 164 17.09 -5.06 0.26
N ALA A 165 17.12 -4.82 -1.06
CA ALA A 165 15.92 -4.64 -1.86
C ALA A 165 16.12 -5.17 -3.28
N SER A 166 15.03 -5.36 -4.02
CA SER A 166 15.05 -5.66 -5.46
C SER A 166 14.57 -4.44 -6.24
N ALA A 167 15.37 -4.04 -7.24
CA ALA A 167 14.99 -3.06 -8.23
C ALA A 167 14.51 -3.78 -9.50
N LEU A 168 13.39 -3.33 -10.04
CA LEU A 168 12.81 -3.80 -11.30
C LEU A 168 12.70 -2.63 -12.26
N PHE A 169 13.20 -2.81 -13.48
CA PHE A 169 12.95 -1.91 -14.60
C PHE A 169 12.12 -2.63 -15.66
N CYS A 170 11.17 -1.91 -16.24
CA CYS A 170 10.37 -2.40 -17.36
C CYS A 170 10.22 -1.30 -18.41
N ASP A 171 10.26 -1.68 -19.69
CA ASP A 171 10.10 -0.76 -20.82
C ASP A 171 9.34 -1.44 -21.95
N ILE A 172 8.62 -0.66 -22.78
CA ILE A 172 7.93 -1.17 -23.97
C ILE A 172 8.91 -1.25 -25.13
N ARG A 173 8.99 -2.39 -25.75
CA ARG A 173 9.90 -2.61 -26.90
C ARG A 173 9.51 -1.74 -28.08
N SER A 174 10.50 -1.01 -28.62
CA SER A 174 10.32 -0.16 -29.80
C SER A 174 9.26 0.93 -29.66
N PHE A 175 9.02 1.42 -28.44
CA PHE A 175 8.00 2.43 -28.16
C PHE A 175 8.12 3.69 -29.02
N THR A 176 9.35 4.18 -29.27
CA THR A 176 9.58 5.34 -30.15
C THR A 176 8.96 5.13 -31.54
N THR A 177 9.13 3.94 -32.13
CA THR A 177 8.54 3.61 -33.45
C THR A 177 7.01 3.57 -33.38
N ILE A 178 6.46 3.09 -32.25
CA ILE A 178 5.02 3.07 -32.00
C ILE A 178 4.44 4.49 -31.97
N VAL A 179 5.09 5.38 -31.21
CA VAL A 179 4.67 6.79 -31.08
C VAL A 179 4.72 7.52 -32.41
N GLU A 180 5.77 7.30 -33.22
CA GLU A 180 5.90 7.89 -34.55
C GLU A 180 4.80 7.46 -35.53
N ALA A 181 4.24 6.26 -35.32
CA ALA A 181 3.22 5.68 -36.20
C ALA A 181 1.78 5.86 -35.69
N SER A 182 1.58 6.38 -34.47
CA SER A 182 0.29 6.47 -33.79
C SER A 182 -0.19 7.90 -33.63
N GLU A 183 -1.49 8.09 -33.51
CA GLU A 183 -2.05 9.37 -33.09
C GLU A 183 -1.73 9.63 -31.60
N PRO A 184 -1.50 10.89 -31.18
CA PRO A 184 -1.16 11.21 -29.80
C PRO A 184 -2.18 10.73 -28.76
N SER A 185 -3.48 10.76 -29.11
CA SER A 185 -4.57 10.25 -28.24
C SER A 185 -4.44 8.77 -27.98
N ASP A 186 -4.15 7.99 -29.02
CA ASP A 186 -4.04 6.52 -28.92
C ASP A 186 -2.79 6.12 -28.13
N THR A 187 -1.71 6.90 -28.28
CA THR A 187 -0.50 6.70 -27.46
C THR A 187 -0.76 6.93 -25.97
N ILE A 188 -1.53 7.96 -25.62
CA ILE A 188 -1.88 8.23 -24.20
C ILE A 188 -2.82 7.14 -23.66
N GLU A 189 -3.82 6.71 -24.45
CA GLU A 189 -4.71 5.60 -24.07
C GLU A 189 -3.87 4.32 -23.80
N LEU A 190 -2.99 3.96 -24.73
CA LEU A 190 -2.08 2.81 -24.60
C LEU A 190 -1.23 2.89 -23.33
N LEU A 191 -0.61 4.03 -23.04
CA LEU A 191 0.22 4.22 -21.85
C LEU A 191 -0.60 4.10 -20.56
N ASN A 192 -1.83 4.65 -20.53
CA ASN A 192 -2.69 4.55 -19.35
C ASN A 192 -3.10 3.10 -19.07
N ASP A 193 -3.47 2.36 -20.12
CA ASP A 193 -3.82 0.93 -20.00
C ASP A 193 -2.60 0.13 -19.54
N TYR A 194 -1.45 0.33 -20.19
CA TYR A 194 -0.19 -0.31 -19.82
C TYR A 194 0.20 -0.04 -18.36
N TYR A 195 0.21 1.22 -17.93
CA TYR A 195 0.56 1.55 -16.56
C TYR A 195 -0.40 0.97 -15.54
N THR A 196 -1.70 0.91 -15.84
CA THR A 196 -2.70 0.29 -14.97
C THR A 196 -2.35 -1.19 -14.73
N LEU A 197 -2.11 -1.94 -15.81
CA LEU A 197 -1.75 -3.36 -15.71
C LEU A 197 -0.43 -3.57 -14.93
N MET A 198 0.58 -2.74 -15.19
CA MET A 198 1.87 -2.84 -14.53
C MET A 198 1.78 -2.52 -13.03
N MET A 199 1.03 -1.47 -12.67
CA MET A 199 0.81 -1.09 -11.28
C MET A 199 0.06 -2.17 -10.49
N ASP A 200 -0.95 -2.79 -11.10
CA ASP A 200 -1.72 -3.86 -10.46
C ASP A 200 -0.84 -5.09 -10.17
N ALA A 201 -0.02 -5.52 -11.15
CA ALA A 201 0.91 -6.63 -10.95
C ALA A 201 1.97 -6.35 -9.87
N ILE A 202 2.59 -5.17 -9.92
CA ILE A 202 3.64 -4.77 -8.98
C ILE A 202 3.06 -4.60 -7.57
N GLY A 203 1.92 -3.90 -7.45
CA GLY A 203 1.25 -3.66 -6.16
C GLY A 203 0.70 -4.93 -5.54
N GLY A 204 0.18 -5.87 -6.33
CA GLY A 204 -0.30 -7.20 -5.88
C GLY A 204 0.79 -8.00 -5.19
N GLU A 205 2.04 -7.87 -5.61
CA GLU A 205 3.20 -8.51 -4.99
C GLU A 205 3.91 -7.64 -3.94
N GLY A 206 3.31 -6.49 -3.58
CA GLY A 206 3.85 -5.58 -2.55
C GLY A 206 5.08 -4.79 -2.98
N GLY A 207 5.24 -4.60 -4.28
CA GLY A 207 6.19 -3.66 -4.86
C GLY A 207 5.62 -2.26 -4.95
N ILE A 208 6.47 -1.27 -5.03
CA ILE A 208 6.11 0.13 -5.26
C ILE A 208 6.67 0.63 -6.59
N VAL A 209 5.81 1.25 -7.40
CA VAL A 209 6.28 1.96 -8.60
C VAL A 209 6.84 3.31 -8.17
N ASN A 210 8.14 3.45 -8.35
CA ASN A 210 8.89 4.62 -7.91
C ASN A 210 8.94 5.73 -8.96
N GLN A 211 9.06 5.36 -10.22
CA GLN A 211 9.24 6.31 -11.30
C GLN A 211 8.60 5.79 -12.59
N MET A 212 7.96 6.68 -13.32
CA MET A 212 7.45 6.47 -14.67
C MET A 212 8.06 7.54 -15.57
N VAL A 213 8.74 7.14 -16.64
CA VAL A 213 9.42 8.05 -17.58
C VAL A 213 9.18 7.56 -19.01
N GLY A 214 8.31 8.26 -19.73
CA GLY A 214 7.91 7.81 -21.07
C GLY A 214 7.13 6.50 -20.99
N ASP A 215 7.65 5.43 -21.56
CA ASP A 215 7.12 4.06 -21.47
C ASP A 215 7.84 3.21 -20.42
N GLY A 216 8.94 3.74 -19.87
CA GLY A 216 9.72 3.07 -18.83
C GLY A 216 9.11 3.25 -17.43
N LEU A 217 9.21 2.21 -16.62
CA LEU A 217 8.90 2.26 -15.20
C LEU A 217 10.02 1.63 -14.36
N MET A 218 10.17 2.14 -13.15
CA MET A 218 11.02 1.55 -12.12
C MET A 218 10.16 1.19 -10.90
N ALA A 219 10.32 -0.03 -10.41
CA ALA A 219 9.69 -0.50 -9.17
C ALA A 219 10.72 -1.02 -8.17
N ILE A 220 10.34 -1.00 -6.91
CA ILE A 220 11.16 -1.41 -5.77
C ILE A 220 10.37 -2.40 -4.91
N PHE A 221 11.03 -3.48 -4.47
CA PHE A 221 10.50 -4.47 -3.55
C PHE A 221 11.43 -4.55 -2.32
N GLY A 222 10.85 -4.54 -1.11
CA GLY A 222 11.62 -4.56 0.14
C GLY A 222 11.95 -3.18 0.72
N ALA A 223 11.43 -2.09 0.15
CA ALA A 223 11.51 -0.74 0.68
C ALA A 223 10.25 0.06 0.28
N PRO A 224 9.75 1.01 1.13
CA PRO A 224 10.25 1.41 2.45
C PRO A 224 10.07 0.35 3.54
N MET A 225 9.16 -0.60 3.33
CA MET A 225 8.89 -1.70 4.26
C MET A 225 9.78 -2.89 3.93
N PRO A 226 10.70 -3.29 4.84
CA PRO A 226 11.57 -4.44 4.65
C PRO A 226 10.77 -5.75 4.49
N ARG A 227 11.21 -6.60 3.55
CA ARG A 227 10.60 -7.91 3.28
C ARG A 227 11.69 -8.91 2.90
N ASP A 228 11.73 -10.04 3.56
CA ASP A 228 12.72 -11.09 3.29
C ASP A 228 12.48 -11.78 1.93
N ASP A 229 11.23 -11.82 1.46
CA ASP A 229 10.79 -12.45 0.21
C ASP A 229 10.80 -11.50 -1.01
N HIS A 230 11.41 -10.31 -0.90
CA HIS A 230 11.39 -9.27 -1.94
C HIS A 230 11.91 -9.74 -3.30
N ARG A 231 12.88 -10.69 -3.32
CA ARG A 231 13.46 -11.25 -4.56
C ARG A 231 12.43 -12.08 -5.32
N ALA A 232 11.77 -13.00 -4.62
CA ALA A 232 10.74 -13.85 -5.20
C ALA A 232 9.53 -13.02 -5.66
N ARG A 233 9.11 -12.05 -4.84
CA ARG A 233 8.01 -11.14 -5.17
C ARG A 233 8.26 -10.31 -6.42
N ALA A 234 9.47 -9.77 -6.57
CA ALA A 234 9.85 -9.02 -7.77
C ALA A 234 9.75 -9.88 -9.05
N VAL A 235 10.15 -11.16 -8.97
CA VAL A 235 10.06 -12.07 -10.12
C VAL A 235 8.62 -12.50 -10.39
N LEU A 236 7.81 -12.78 -9.36
CA LEU A 236 6.39 -13.08 -9.51
C LEU A 236 5.64 -11.92 -10.16
N ALA A 237 5.87 -10.69 -9.70
CA ALA A 237 5.30 -9.49 -10.33
C ALA A 237 5.70 -9.39 -11.82
N ALA A 238 6.97 -9.63 -12.15
CA ALA A 238 7.44 -9.60 -13.54
C ALA A 238 6.75 -10.67 -14.41
N CYS A 239 6.52 -11.87 -13.89
CA CYS A 239 5.77 -12.91 -14.59
C CYS A 239 4.32 -12.49 -14.83
N GLN A 240 3.64 -11.97 -13.82
CA GLN A 240 2.28 -11.44 -13.95
C GLN A 240 2.21 -10.27 -14.96
N MET A 241 3.19 -9.37 -14.96
CA MET A 241 3.27 -8.29 -15.95
C MET A 241 3.30 -8.83 -17.37
N VAL A 242 4.12 -9.85 -17.64
CA VAL A 242 4.19 -10.49 -18.98
C VAL A 242 2.87 -11.18 -19.36
N GLU A 243 2.24 -11.90 -18.43
CA GLU A 243 0.94 -12.54 -18.65
C GLU A 243 -0.15 -11.51 -18.94
N LEU A 244 -0.22 -10.42 -18.18
CA LEU A 244 -1.20 -9.35 -18.41
C LEU A 244 -1.01 -8.69 -19.78
N ILE A 245 0.24 -8.49 -20.22
CA ILE A 245 0.50 -7.98 -21.58
C ILE A 245 0.07 -8.97 -22.66
N GLN A 246 0.22 -10.27 -22.45
CA GLN A 246 -0.30 -11.28 -23.40
C GLN A 246 -1.82 -11.22 -23.52
N LEU A 247 -2.53 -11.10 -22.38
CA LEU A 247 -3.99 -10.94 -22.35
C LEU A 247 -4.43 -9.64 -23.03
N PHE A 248 -3.76 -8.53 -22.68
CA PHE A 248 -3.98 -7.24 -23.33
C PHE A 248 -3.81 -7.32 -24.85
N ASN A 249 -2.74 -7.93 -25.32
CA ASN A 249 -2.48 -8.11 -26.75
C ASN A 249 -3.55 -8.95 -27.43
N ALA A 250 -4.09 -9.98 -26.78
CA ALA A 250 -5.20 -10.77 -27.32
C ALA A 250 -6.46 -9.92 -27.52
N GLU A 251 -6.78 -9.04 -26.57
CA GLU A 251 -7.89 -8.09 -26.70
C GLU A 251 -7.64 -7.05 -27.78
N GLN A 252 -6.42 -6.50 -27.86
CA GLN A 252 -6.04 -5.52 -28.90
C GLN A 252 -6.13 -6.13 -30.29
N ALA A 253 -5.73 -7.38 -30.47
CA ALA A 253 -5.84 -8.10 -31.75
C ALA A 253 -7.29 -8.20 -32.23
N VAL A 254 -8.25 -8.50 -31.33
CA VAL A 254 -9.69 -8.55 -31.68
C VAL A 254 -10.21 -7.18 -32.13
N ARG A 255 -9.65 -6.10 -31.58
CA ARG A 255 -10.04 -4.71 -31.90
C ARG A 255 -9.23 -4.12 -33.07
N ASN A 256 -8.31 -4.87 -33.70
CA ASN A 256 -7.34 -4.40 -34.68
C ASN A 256 -6.51 -3.21 -34.17
N LYS A 257 -6.22 -3.17 -32.89
CA LYS A 257 -5.35 -2.19 -32.24
C LYS A 257 -3.92 -2.73 -32.10
N LEU A 258 -3.00 -1.87 -31.71
CA LEU A 258 -1.59 -2.15 -31.58
C LEU A 258 -1.32 -3.14 -30.43
N GLN A 259 -0.42 -4.10 -30.68
CA GLN A 259 0.13 -5.02 -29.68
C GLN A 259 1.51 -4.51 -29.23
N ILE A 260 1.85 -4.76 -27.97
CA ILE A 260 3.13 -4.36 -27.38
C ILE A 260 3.88 -5.53 -26.78
N GLU A 261 5.18 -5.41 -26.73
CA GLU A 261 6.06 -6.31 -25.97
C GLU A 261 6.80 -5.52 -24.91
N ILE A 262 7.14 -6.16 -23.80
CA ILE A 262 7.90 -5.56 -22.70
C ILE A 262 9.22 -6.28 -22.46
N GLY A 263 10.19 -5.53 -21.93
CA GLY A 263 11.44 -6.06 -21.39
C GLY A 263 11.53 -5.73 -19.91
N ILE A 264 11.90 -6.70 -19.06
CA ILE A 264 11.99 -6.54 -17.61
C ILE A 264 13.38 -6.97 -17.13
N GLY A 265 14.05 -6.10 -16.39
CA GLY A 265 15.32 -6.38 -15.71
C GLY A 265 15.19 -6.26 -14.21
N ILE A 266 15.64 -7.28 -13.47
CA ILE A 266 15.56 -7.31 -12.00
C ILE A 266 16.96 -7.59 -11.44
N ALA A 267 17.37 -6.79 -10.45
CA ALA A 267 18.55 -7.06 -9.65
C ALA A 267 18.27 -6.82 -8.17
N SER A 268 18.92 -7.61 -7.33
CA SER A 268 18.72 -7.58 -5.88
C SER A 268 20.02 -7.37 -5.12
N GLY A 269 19.93 -6.64 -4.01
CA GLY A 269 21.07 -6.39 -3.14
C GLY A 269 20.97 -5.08 -2.39
N SER A 270 22.09 -4.63 -1.84
CA SER A 270 22.16 -3.40 -1.07
C SER A 270 21.90 -2.17 -1.93
N VAL A 271 20.94 -1.33 -1.49
CA VAL A 271 20.60 -0.04 -2.07
C VAL A 271 20.41 0.99 -0.97
N ILE A 272 20.58 2.26 -1.31
CA ILE A 272 20.18 3.38 -0.44
C ILE A 272 18.76 3.78 -0.86
N ALA A 273 17.77 3.52 0.01
CA ALA A 273 16.38 3.87 -0.21
C ALA A 273 15.99 5.06 0.68
N GLY A 274 15.30 6.05 0.11
CA GLY A 274 14.87 7.24 0.83
C GLY A 274 14.47 8.40 -0.05
N TYR A 275 14.28 9.57 0.58
CA TYR A 275 13.84 10.78 -0.12
C TYR A 275 15.02 11.57 -0.68
N THR A 276 15.03 11.77 -1.99
CA THR A 276 16.02 12.60 -2.70
C THR A 276 15.37 13.79 -3.37
N GLY A 277 16.08 14.93 -3.42
CA GLY A 277 15.59 16.17 -4.01
C GLY A 277 15.87 17.38 -3.13
N THR A 278 14.87 18.25 -3.02
CA THR A 278 14.90 19.45 -2.19
C THR A 278 13.74 19.44 -1.17
N LEU A 279 13.77 20.37 -0.19
CA LEU A 279 12.65 20.55 0.75
C LEU A 279 11.31 20.88 0.07
N HIS A 280 11.34 21.39 -1.17
CA HIS A 280 10.14 21.75 -1.92
C HIS A 280 9.69 20.71 -2.92
N ARG A 281 10.60 19.81 -3.32
CA ARG A 281 10.31 18.74 -4.28
C ARG A 281 11.24 17.57 -4.01
N ALA A 282 10.68 16.52 -3.46
CA ALA A 282 11.41 15.28 -3.19
C ALA A 282 10.65 14.08 -3.75
N THR A 283 11.40 13.04 -4.08
CA THR A 283 10.87 11.76 -4.56
C THR A 283 11.48 10.67 -3.70
N TYR A 284 10.68 9.71 -3.28
CA TYR A 284 11.19 8.49 -2.68
C TYR A 284 11.86 7.65 -3.77
N THR A 285 13.09 7.22 -3.58
CA THR A 285 13.83 6.46 -4.59
C THR A 285 14.87 5.54 -3.97
N CYS A 286 15.35 4.60 -4.79
CA CYS A 286 16.54 3.80 -4.48
C CYS A 286 17.71 4.20 -5.37
N VAL A 287 18.89 4.26 -4.77
CA VAL A 287 20.13 4.54 -5.46
C VAL A 287 21.16 3.48 -5.10
N GLY A 288 21.91 3.01 -6.08
CA GLY A 288 22.98 2.06 -5.86
C GLY A 288 23.35 1.28 -7.12
N ASP A 289 24.40 0.47 -7.00
CA ASP A 289 24.88 -0.36 -8.09
C ASP A 289 23.84 -1.39 -8.54
N THR A 290 23.09 -1.97 -7.58
CA THR A 290 21.97 -2.88 -7.83
C THR A 290 20.93 -2.28 -8.78
N VAL A 291 20.58 -1.00 -8.59
CA VAL A 291 19.63 -0.28 -9.46
C VAL A 291 20.15 -0.17 -10.89
N ASN A 292 21.44 0.16 -11.04
CA ASN A 292 22.09 0.24 -12.35
C ASN A 292 22.17 -1.12 -13.06
N VAL A 293 22.37 -2.21 -12.30
CA VAL A 293 22.36 -3.56 -12.85
C VAL A 293 20.99 -3.91 -13.40
N ALA A 294 19.92 -3.64 -12.64
CA ALA A 294 18.54 -3.91 -13.08
C ALA A 294 18.19 -3.18 -14.39
N ALA A 295 18.54 -1.87 -14.49
CA ALA A 295 18.33 -1.10 -15.72
C ALA A 295 19.07 -1.67 -16.93
N ARG A 296 20.28 -2.23 -16.72
CA ARG A 296 21.06 -2.82 -17.81
C ARG A 296 20.57 -4.21 -18.20
N LEU A 297 20.07 -4.98 -17.25
CA LEU A 297 19.40 -6.25 -17.53
C LEU A 297 18.14 -6.01 -18.37
N GLU A 298 17.33 -4.99 -18.02
CA GLU A 298 16.19 -4.59 -18.84
C GLU A 298 16.63 -4.32 -20.29
N ALA A 299 17.57 -3.40 -20.50
CA ALA A 299 18.08 -3.08 -21.86
C ALA A 299 18.64 -4.31 -22.59
N HIS A 300 19.19 -5.29 -21.87
CA HIS A 300 19.77 -6.51 -22.43
C HIS A 300 18.70 -7.55 -22.85
N THR A 301 17.47 -7.44 -22.36
CA THR A 301 16.34 -8.32 -22.72
C THR A 301 16.12 -8.39 -24.23
N LYS A 302 16.32 -7.25 -24.93
CA LYS A 302 16.18 -7.15 -26.37
C LYS A 302 17.23 -8.00 -27.11
N ALA A 303 18.49 -7.94 -26.66
CA ALA A 303 19.59 -8.67 -27.28
C ALA A 303 19.44 -10.18 -27.11
N LEU A 304 18.96 -10.64 -25.97
CA LEU A 304 18.73 -12.06 -25.68
C LEU A 304 17.35 -12.57 -26.14
N ASN A 305 16.49 -11.70 -26.60
CA ASN A 305 15.08 -12.01 -26.93
C ASN A 305 14.37 -12.78 -25.80
N ARG A 306 14.54 -12.27 -24.56
CA ARG A 306 13.89 -12.78 -23.35
C ARG A 306 13.11 -11.66 -22.68
N PRO A 307 11.88 -11.89 -22.21
CA PRO A 307 11.09 -10.83 -21.58
C PRO A 307 11.62 -10.45 -20.18
N ILE A 308 12.17 -11.40 -19.42
CA ILE A 308 12.61 -11.17 -18.05
C ILE A 308 14.04 -11.65 -17.87
N LEU A 309 14.94 -10.75 -17.43
CA LEU A 309 16.30 -11.07 -17.02
C LEU A 309 16.53 -10.70 -15.55
N ILE A 310 17.25 -11.55 -14.85
CA ILE A 310 17.60 -11.38 -13.44
C ILE A 310 19.09 -11.60 -13.20
N ASP A 311 19.63 -11.00 -12.14
CA ASP A 311 21.00 -11.24 -11.67
C ASP A 311 21.11 -12.48 -10.76
N GLY A 312 22.35 -12.90 -10.46
CA GLY A 312 22.65 -14.02 -9.58
C GLY A 312 22.11 -13.85 -8.16
N ASN A 313 22.09 -12.62 -7.62
CA ASN A 313 21.56 -12.34 -6.29
C ASN A 313 20.04 -12.51 -6.24
N THR A 314 19.32 -12.08 -7.26
CA THR A 314 17.87 -12.31 -7.40
C THR A 314 17.60 -13.81 -7.47
N ARG A 315 18.35 -14.54 -8.33
CA ARG A 315 18.23 -15.99 -8.44
C ARG A 315 18.40 -16.72 -7.10
N ALA A 316 19.39 -16.32 -6.31
CA ALA A 316 19.68 -16.96 -5.02
C ALA A 316 18.54 -16.88 -3.99
N GLY A 317 17.59 -15.94 -4.16
CA GLY A 317 16.41 -15.80 -3.30
C GLY A 317 15.13 -16.40 -3.88
N LEU A 318 15.20 -17.13 -5.01
CA LEU A 318 14.02 -17.75 -5.60
C LEU A 318 13.76 -19.13 -4.98
N VAL A 319 12.49 -19.49 -4.92
CA VAL A 319 12.04 -20.86 -4.63
C VAL A 319 12.19 -21.74 -5.87
N ASP A 320 12.32 -23.04 -5.69
CA ASP A 320 12.57 -24.02 -6.76
C ASP A 320 11.46 -24.07 -7.85
N THR A 321 10.29 -23.52 -7.55
CA THR A 321 9.15 -23.47 -8.50
C THR A 321 9.36 -22.47 -9.65
N ILE A 322 10.26 -21.48 -9.49
CA ILE A 322 10.53 -20.50 -10.55
C ILE A 322 11.69 -20.99 -11.40
N ALA A 323 11.39 -21.49 -12.59
CA ALA A 323 12.40 -22.00 -13.52
C ALA A 323 13.17 -20.85 -14.18
N VAL A 324 14.51 -20.94 -14.15
CA VAL A 324 15.42 -19.97 -14.76
C VAL A 324 16.47 -20.66 -15.64
N GLU A 325 16.90 -19.98 -16.71
CA GLU A 325 17.95 -20.42 -17.63
C GLU A 325 19.18 -19.52 -17.50
N PRO A 326 20.40 -20.07 -17.39
CA PRO A 326 21.62 -19.27 -17.39
C PRO A 326 21.90 -18.71 -18.79
N HIS A 327 22.26 -17.42 -18.87
CA HIS A 327 22.60 -16.72 -20.12
C HIS A 327 24.00 -16.11 -20.09
N GLY A 328 24.90 -16.65 -19.23
CA GLY A 328 26.30 -16.22 -19.14
C GLY A 328 26.46 -14.98 -18.27
N GLU A 329 27.44 -14.16 -18.62
CA GLU A 329 27.85 -13.00 -17.85
C GLU A 329 27.71 -11.71 -18.65
N LEU A 330 27.23 -10.66 -18.02
CA LEU A 330 27.15 -9.31 -18.59
C LEU A 330 28.20 -8.40 -17.96
N VAL A 331 29.07 -7.84 -18.82
CA VAL A 331 30.02 -6.81 -18.40
C VAL A 331 29.28 -5.49 -18.26
N VAL A 332 29.11 -5.05 -17.01
CA VAL A 332 28.44 -3.79 -16.70
C VAL A 332 29.46 -2.68 -16.58
N LYS A 333 29.34 -1.60 -17.41
CA LYS A 333 30.25 -0.44 -17.38
C LYS A 333 30.30 0.16 -15.97
N GLY A 334 31.48 0.18 -15.36
CA GLY A 334 31.70 0.65 -13.99
C GLY A 334 31.78 -0.47 -12.94
N LYS A 335 31.52 -1.74 -13.30
CA LYS A 335 31.85 -2.90 -12.47
C LYS A 335 33.18 -3.53 -12.85
N THR A 336 33.90 -3.99 -11.82
CA THR A 336 35.16 -4.75 -12.00
C THR A 336 34.87 -6.24 -12.21
N GLN A 337 33.70 -6.74 -11.78
CA GLN A 337 33.30 -8.12 -11.97
C GLN A 337 32.06 -8.20 -12.86
N PRO A 338 31.98 -9.16 -13.78
CA PRO A 338 30.81 -9.42 -14.58
C PRO A 338 29.63 -9.87 -13.70
N VAL A 339 28.42 -9.64 -14.18
CA VAL A 339 27.18 -10.02 -13.52
C VAL A 339 26.64 -11.27 -14.19
N GLU A 340 26.39 -12.34 -13.43
CA GLU A 340 25.69 -13.52 -13.93
C GLU A 340 24.26 -13.17 -14.32
N VAL A 341 23.83 -13.60 -15.51
CA VAL A 341 22.51 -13.30 -16.08
C VAL A 341 21.70 -14.58 -16.23
N PHE A 342 20.46 -14.52 -15.78
CA PHE A 342 19.49 -15.60 -15.91
C PHE A 342 18.21 -15.08 -16.55
N ALA A 343 17.61 -15.87 -17.45
CA ALA A 343 16.27 -15.58 -17.98
C ALA A 343 15.23 -16.39 -17.20
N VAL A 344 14.11 -15.75 -16.85
CA VAL A 344 12.96 -16.42 -16.21
C VAL A 344 12.09 -17.05 -17.27
N ARG A 345 11.66 -18.30 -17.03
CA ARG A 345 10.70 -19.02 -17.89
C ARG A 345 9.27 -18.72 -17.43
N VAL A 346 8.56 -17.90 -18.17
CA VAL A 346 7.17 -17.53 -17.83
C VAL A 346 6.20 -18.70 -18.02
N GLU A 347 6.44 -19.59 -18.99
CA GLU A 347 5.56 -20.72 -19.34
C GLU A 347 5.40 -21.77 -18.22
N SER A 348 6.35 -21.87 -17.28
CA SER A 348 6.29 -22.86 -16.19
C SER A 348 5.27 -22.52 -15.10
N LEU A 349 4.97 -21.25 -14.89
CA LEU A 349 4.03 -20.80 -13.84
C LEU A 349 2.57 -20.94 -14.28
N VAL A 350 2.26 -20.73 -15.56
CA VAL A 350 0.92 -20.91 -16.13
C VAL A 350 0.49 -22.37 -16.08
N ALA A 351 1.42 -23.31 -16.35
CA ALA A 351 1.14 -24.74 -16.32
C ALA A 351 0.87 -25.26 -14.89
N GLU A 352 1.55 -24.72 -13.87
CA GLU A 352 1.35 -25.10 -12.46
C GLU A 352 0.05 -24.53 -11.88
N ALA A 353 -0.29 -23.28 -12.16
CA ALA A 353 -1.55 -22.66 -11.73
C ALA A 353 -2.76 -23.43 -12.32
N ALA A 354 -2.68 -23.84 -13.58
CA ALA A 354 -3.69 -24.69 -14.23
C ALA A 354 -3.77 -26.09 -13.61
N SER A 355 -2.65 -26.65 -13.13
CA SER A 355 -2.61 -27.97 -12.50
C SER A 355 -3.14 -27.98 -11.05
N LEU A 356 -3.12 -26.83 -10.37
CA LEU A 356 -3.60 -26.66 -8.99
C LEU A 356 -5.09 -26.27 -8.91
N GLY A 357 -5.81 -26.16 -10.05
CA GLY A 357 -7.26 -25.95 -10.07
C GLY A 357 -7.69 -24.57 -9.56
N VAL A 358 -6.80 -23.59 -9.53
CA VAL A 358 -7.14 -22.19 -9.28
C VAL A 358 -7.58 -21.60 -10.61
N ALA A 359 -8.89 -21.52 -10.80
CA ALA A 359 -9.47 -20.84 -11.97
C ALA A 359 -9.20 -19.33 -11.85
N PRO A 360 -9.06 -18.64 -13.01
CA PRO A 360 -8.77 -17.21 -13.08
C PRO A 360 -9.88 -16.33 -12.51
#